data_d6131b30a577dd33ee8e3709b23a6f25
#
_entry.id   d6131b30a577dd33ee8e3709b23a6f25
#
_cell.length_a   1.000
_cell.length_b   1.000
_cell.length_c   1.000
_cell.angle_alpha   90.00
_cell.angle_beta   90.00
_cell.angle_gamma   90.00
#
_symmetry.space_group_name_H-M   'P 1'
#
loop_
_entity.id
_entity.type
_entity.pdbx_description
1 polymer ?
#
loop_
_entity_poly.entity_id
_entity_poly.type
_entity_poly.pdbx_seq_one_letter_code
_entity_poly.pdbx_strand_id
1 'polypeptide(L)'
;MVQATYLIKADEIIAVDSLTHALFVTVICAFAGRPDLIPFAVLGAVIPDIDALFQRFSDRDPQLYMFTHGGITHSVIGAGTTSIIFALIGLITIPIVFPAYAAVSPLLLIGVALAGTLTHVLLDYLAYPGIPLFYPFSDHKYTLGIMAGPSMFLTLASVGYLVFMVTGQASINDPWLYVIIFAIVILVSSVLKVYVRSTIDGMAIPGMIPLNWLIIKETTDSVLVYNYSLLKGVLKGVTYEKVKGSKIPGNLCASPNPELRRG
;
A
#
# COMPACT_ATOMS: atom_id res chain seq x y z
N MET A 1 -3.65 11.92 -25.20
CA MET A 1 -5.05 11.85 -24.78
C MET A 1 -5.41 10.50 -24.12
N VAL A 2 -4.47 9.86 -23.37
CA VAL A 2 -4.66 8.59 -22.64
C VAL A 2 -4.47 8.78 -21.13
N GLN A 3 -4.12 9.98 -20.68
CA GLN A 3 -3.84 10.30 -19.26
C GLN A 3 -5.09 10.62 -18.42
N ALA A 4 -6.27 10.79 -19.03
CA ALA A 4 -7.44 11.29 -18.31
C ALA A 4 -8.33 10.20 -17.66
N THR A 5 -8.11 8.94 -17.94
CA THR A 5 -9.01 7.87 -17.46
C THR A 5 -8.47 7.10 -16.25
N TYR A 6 -7.25 7.40 -15.80
CA TYR A 6 -6.67 6.80 -14.58
C TYR A 6 -6.63 7.73 -13.37
N LEU A 7 -7.11 8.96 -13.52
CA LEU A 7 -7.42 9.84 -12.39
C LEU A 7 -8.83 9.55 -11.83
N ILE A 8 -9.13 8.28 -11.57
CA ILE A 8 -10.12 7.96 -10.54
C ILE A 8 -9.50 8.55 -9.27
N LYS A 9 -10.18 9.54 -8.75
CA LYS A 9 -9.87 10.32 -7.55
C LYS A 9 -8.98 9.53 -6.58
N ALA A 10 -7.68 9.79 -6.63
CA ALA A 10 -6.70 9.18 -5.73
C ALA A 10 -7.15 9.31 -4.26
N ASP A 11 -7.84 10.41 -3.94
CA ASP A 11 -8.35 10.73 -2.61
C ASP A 11 -9.37 9.70 -2.07
N GLU A 12 -10.22 9.11 -2.92
CA GLU A 12 -11.20 8.08 -2.50
C GLU A 12 -10.54 6.70 -2.30
N ILE A 13 -9.49 6.41 -3.07
CA ILE A 13 -8.78 5.13 -3.01
C ILE A 13 -7.90 5.06 -1.76
N ILE A 14 -7.28 6.17 -1.37
CA ILE A 14 -6.41 6.26 -0.19
C ILE A 14 -7.18 6.00 1.09
N ALA A 15 -8.37 6.61 1.25
CA ALA A 15 -9.20 6.42 2.44
C ALA A 15 -9.63 4.96 2.64
N VAL A 16 -9.79 4.21 1.54
CA VAL A 16 -10.23 2.82 1.60
C VAL A 16 -9.08 1.88 1.93
N ASP A 17 -7.85 2.21 1.52
CA ASP A 17 -6.65 1.42 1.87
C ASP A 17 -6.31 1.59 3.35
N SER A 18 -6.36 2.80 3.88
CA SER A 18 -6.22 3.07 5.32
C SER A 18 -7.22 2.29 6.17
N LEU A 19 -8.44 2.03 5.66
CA LEU A 19 -9.41 1.16 6.32
C LEU A 19 -8.91 -0.29 6.42
N THR A 20 -8.28 -0.81 5.37
CA THR A 20 -7.69 -2.14 5.36
C THR A 20 -6.60 -2.26 6.42
N HIS A 21 -5.70 -1.29 6.52
CA HIS A 21 -4.65 -1.25 7.54
C HIS A 21 -5.25 -1.19 8.96
N ALA A 22 -6.25 -0.34 9.18
CA ALA A 22 -6.93 -0.20 10.47
C ALA A 22 -7.62 -1.50 10.90
N LEU A 23 -8.36 -2.15 10.00
CA LEU A 23 -9.05 -3.40 10.31
C LEU A 23 -8.07 -4.56 10.53
N PHE A 24 -6.98 -4.61 9.77
CA PHE A 24 -5.97 -5.64 9.94
C PHE A 24 -5.37 -5.64 11.35
N VAL A 25 -4.93 -4.48 11.85
CA VAL A 25 -4.39 -4.39 13.23
C VAL A 25 -5.47 -4.57 14.28
N THR A 26 -6.70 -4.13 14.02
CA THR A 26 -7.84 -4.36 14.92
C THR A 26 -8.07 -5.85 15.13
N VAL A 27 -8.03 -6.64 14.06
CA VAL A 27 -8.14 -8.10 14.10
C VAL A 27 -6.97 -8.73 14.84
N ILE A 28 -5.74 -8.25 14.63
CA ILE A 28 -4.55 -8.71 15.38
C ILE A 28 -4.74 -8.49 16.89
N CYS A 29 -5.18 -7.30 17.30
CA CYS A 29 -5.45 -7.00 18.71
C CYS A 29 -6.55 -7.90 19.30
N ALA A 30 -7.61 -8.18 18.52
CA ALA A 30 -8.67 -9.08 18.92
C ALA A 30 -8.15 -10.51 19.16
N PHE A 31 -7.37 -11.06 18.23
CA PHE A 31 -6.73 -12.37 18.39
C PHE A 31 -5.76 -12.45 19.57
N ALA A 32 -5.07 -11.35 19.86
CA ALA A 32 -4.20 -11.25 21.03
C ALA A 32 -4.98 -11.16 22.34
N GLY A 33 -6.31 -11.10 22.31
CA GLY A 33 -7.15 -10.89 23.49
C GLY A 33 -6.97 -9.51 24.11
N ARG A 34 -6.52 -8.52 23.34
CA ARG A 34 -6.18 -7.17 23.78
C ARG A 34 -6.94 -6.10 22.98
N PRO A 35 -8.29 -6.13 22.97
CA PRO A 35 -9.09 -5.11 22.28
C PRO A 35 -8.88 -3.70 22.88
N ASP A 36 -8.41 -3.62 24.12
CA ASP A 36 -8.02 -2.40 24.79
C ASP A 36 -6.88 -1.64 24.09
N LEU A 37 -6.07 -2.31 23.27
CA LEU A 37 -4.94 -1.69 22.54
C LEU A 37 -5.32 -1.17 21.15
N ILE A 38 -6.53 -1.48 20.64
CA ILE A 38 -6.98 -1.12 19.29
C ILE A 38 -6.76 0.36 18.94
N PRO A 39 -7.13 1.36 19.75
CA PRO A 39 -6.97 2.75 19.36
C PRO A 39 -5.53 3.14 19.02
N PHE A 40 -4.55 2.65 19.78
CA PHE A 40 -3.14 2.93 19.49
C PHE A 40 -2.60 2.10 18.33
N ALA A 41 -3.03 0.86 18.18
CA ALA A 41 -2.68 0.04 17.03
C ALA A 41 -3.20 0.65 15.72
N VAL A 42 -4.46 1.08 15.70
CA VAL A 42 -5.09 1.75 14.55
C VAL A 42 -4.43 3.09 14.27
N LEU A 43 -4.13 3.88 15.31
CA LEU A 43 -3.39 5.13 15.15
C LEU A 43 -2.09 4.89 14.39
N GLY A 44 -1.29 3.91 14.83
CA GLY A 44 -0.04 3.56 14.16
C GLY A 44 -0.23 3.05 12.74
N ALA A 45 -1.26 2.23 12.51
CA ALA A 45 -1.54 1.64 11.20
C ALA A 45 -2.06 2.64 10.16
N VAL A 46 -2.60 3.78 10.57
CA VAL A 46 -3.18 4.79 9.65
C VAL A 46 -2.27 5.99 9.46
N ILE A 47 -1.41 6.29 10.44
CA ILE A 47 -0.57 7.48 10.42
C ILE A 47 0.36 7.60 9.21
N PRO A 48 0.97 6.54 8.65
CA PRO A 48 1.77 6.69 7.43
C PRO A 48 0.99 7.33 6.27
N ASP A 49 -0.30 7.05 6.15
CA ASP A 49 -1.18 7.60 5.10
C ASP A 49 -1.54 9.09 5.30
N ILE A 50 -1.06 9.72 6.36
CA ILE A 50 -1.30 11.16 6.58
C ILE A 50 -0.70 12.01 5.46
N ASP A 51 0.29 11.49 4.74
CA ASP A 51 0.90 12.13 3.59
C ASP A 51 -0.10 12.38 2.45
N ALA A 52 -1.15 11.58 2.36
CA ALA A 52 -2.24 11.80 1.41
C ALA A 52 -2.89 13.18 1.54
N LEU A 53 -2.93 13.75 2.75
CA LEU A 53 -3.43 15.10 2.98
C LEU A 53 -2.53 16.17 2.32
N PHE A 54 -1.25 15.85 2.14
CA PHE A 54 -0.25 16.75 1.57
C PHE A 54 -0.03 16.51 0.07
N GLN A 55 -0.59 15.45 -0.50
CA GLN A 55 -0.40 15.08 -1.91
C GLN A 55 -0.78 16.21 -2.86
N ARG A 56 -1.86 16.96 -2.60
CA ARG A 56 -2.25 18.11 -3.43
C ARG A 56 -1.20 19.22 -3.49
N PHE A 57 -0.38 19.35 -2.45
CA PHE A 57 0.70 20.32 -2.41
C PHE A 57 1.92 19.79 -3.15
N SER A 58 2.25 18.50 -2.97
CA SER A 58 3.37 17.87 -3.65
C SER A 58 3.15 17.72 -5.16
N ASP A 59 1.91 17.55 -5.62
CA ASP A 59 1.57 17.53 -7.05
C ASP A 59 1.78 18.87 -7.75
N ARG A 60 1.81 19.97 -6.99
CA ARG A 60 2.01 21.33 -7.51
C ARG A 60 3.47 21.77 -7.50
N ASP A 61 4.26 21.26 -6.57
CA ASP A 61 5.66 21.63 -6.40
C ASP A 61 6.56 20.39 -6.37
N PRO A 62 7.41 20.19 -7.40
CA PRO A 62 8.34 19.07 -7.44
C PRO A 62 9.31 19.00 -6.25
N GLN A 63 9.56 20.12 -5.55
CA GLN A 63 10.43 20.15 -4.38
C GLN A 63 9.76 19.45 -3.17
N LEU A 64 8.42 19.35 -3.17
CA LEU A 64 7.63 18.68 -2.16
C LEU A 64 7.39 17.18 -2.48
N TYR A 65 8.11 16.62 -3.46
CA TYR A 65 8.00 15.20 -3.85
C TYR A 65 8.14 14.22 -2.67
N MET A 66 8.91 14.60 -1.64
CA MET A 66 9.05 13.80 -0.43
C MET A 66 7.74 13.60 0.36
N PHE A 67 6.74 14.47 0.14
CA PHE A 67 5.41 14.40 0.75
C PHE A 67 4.36 13.75 -0.17
N THR A 68 4.77 13.14 -1.28
CA THR A 68 3.85 12.33 -2.08
C THR A 68 3.44 11.08 -1.30
N HIS A 69 2.23 10.61 -1.53
CA HIS A 69 1.77 9.36 -0.93
C HIS A 69 2.73 8.19 -1.28
N GLY A 70 3.06 7.41 -0.26
CA GLY A 70 4.11 6.40 -0.37
C GLY A 70 5.53 6.99 -0.42
N GLY A 71 5.72 8.21 0.14
CA GLY A 71 7.00 8.90 0.28
C GLY A 71 7.71 8.61 1.61
N ILE A 72 8.22 9.66 2.25
CA ILE A 72 9.01 9.57 3.49
C ILE A 72 8.27 8.88 4.63
N THR A 73 6.96 9.11 4.76
CA THR A 73 6.10 8.55 5.81
C THR A 73 5.99 7.03 5.76
N HIS A 74 6.31 6.42 4.61
CA HIS A 74 6.34 4.97 4.40
C HIS A 74 7.75 4.37 4.49
N SER A 75 8.78 5.19 4.80
CA SER A 75 10.11 4.67 5.13
C SER A 75 10.17 4.22 6.60
N VAL A 76 11.11 3.34 6.93
CA VAL A 76 11.28 2.87 8.32
C VAL A 76 11.47 4.03 9.28
N ILE A 77 12.31 5.01 8.90
CA ILE A 77 12.59 6.19 9.74
C ILE A 77 11.37 7.13 9.79
N GLY A 78 10.79 7.46 8.64
CA GLY A 78 9.66 8.39 8.57
C GLY A 78 8.42 7.82 9.24
N ALA A 79 8.05 6.58 8.95
CA ALA A 79 6.94 5.87 9.57
C ALA A 79 7.12 5.74 11.09
N GLY A 80 8.32 5.33 11.54
CA GLY A 80 8.63 5.23 12.97
C GLY A 80 8.55 6.58 13.67
N THR A 81 9.14 7.63 13.10
CA THR A 81 9.13 8.98 13.68
C THR A 81 7.72 9.56 13.77
N THR A 82 6.96 9.49 12.70
CA THR A 82 5.57 9.98 12.66
C THR A 82 4.70 9.20 13.65
N SER A 83 4.86 7.87 13.72
CA SER A 83 4.15 7.03 14.69
C SER A 83 4.44 7.44 16.14
N ILE A 84 5.70 7.68 16.49
CA ILE A 84 6.07 8.12 17.84
C ILE A 84 5.44 9.49 18.15
N ILE A 85 5.53 10.46 17.24
CA ILE A 85 4.95 11.79 17.44
C ILE A 85 3.44 11.69 17.69
N PHE A 86 2.72 10.95 16.83
CA PHE A 86 1.28 10.80 16.96
C PHE A 86 0.87 9.92 18.14
N ALA A 87 1.69 8.93 18.55
CA ALA A 87 1.46 8.18 19.76
C ALA A 87 1.60 9.07 21.01
N LEU A 88 2.59 9.97 21.05
CA LEU A 88 2.73 10.95 22.14
C LEU A 88 1.53 11.91 22.20
N ILE A 89 1.02 12.37 21.07
CA ILE A 89 -0.22 13.15 21.01
C ILE A 89 -1.39 12.28 21.51
N GLY A 90 -1.46 11.03 21.09
CA GLY A 90 -2.48 10.06 21.49
C GLY A 90 -2.50 9.79 22.98
N LEU A 91 -1.34 9.77 23.65
CA LEU A 91 -1.26 9.63 25.11
C LEU A 91 -1.96 10.76 25.88
N ILE A 92 -2.08 11.93 25.26
CA ILE A 92 -2.79 13.07 25.84
C ILE A 92 -4.27 13.07 25.42
N THR A 93 -4.56 12.80 24.14
CA THR A 93 -5.91 13.00 23.57
C THR A 93 -6.83 11.81 23.78
N ILE A 94 -6.32 10.57 23.66
CA ILE A 94 -7.15 9.36 23.79
C ILE A 94 -7.74 9.20 25.19
N PRO A 95 -7.01 9.44 26.30
CA PRO A 95 -7.59 9.37 27.65
C PRO A 95 -8.69 10.40 27.92
N ILE A 96 -8.79 11.50 27.17
CA ILE A 96 -9.88 12.46 27.29
C ILE A 96 -11.22 11.80 26.91
N VAL A 97 -11.19 10.98 25.85
CA VAL A 97 -12.39 10.27 25.36
C VAL A 97 -12.55 8.91 26.06
N PHE A 98 -11.45 8.25 26.35
CA PHE A 98 -11.38 6.92 26.94
C PHE A 98 -10.50 6.95 28.22
N PRO A 99 -11.02 7.35 29.39
CA PRO A 99 -10.23 7.56 30.62
C PRO A 99 -9.43 6.32 31.08
N ALA A 100 -9.88 5.11 30.74
CA ALA A 100 -9.18 3.88 31.09
C ALA A 100 -7.74 3.83 30.57
N TYR A 101 -7.44 4.54 29.47
CA TYR A 101 -6.08 4.58 28.90
C TYR A 101 -5.08 5.35 29.75
N ALA A 102 -5.53 6.21 30.66
CA ALA A 102 -4.64 6.91 31.60
C ALA A 102 -3.89 5.94 32.54
N ALA A 103 -4.43 4.75 32.77
CA ALA A 103 -3.83 3.72 33.61
C ALA A 103 -2.92 2.74 32.85
N VAL A 104 -2.88 2.80 31.52
CA VAL A 104 -2.04 1.92 30.69
C VAL A 104 -0.64 2.49 30.56
N SER A 105 0.38 1.63 30.60
CA SER A 105 1.76 2.05 30.44
C SER A 105 1.98 2.84 29.13
N PRO A 106 2.49 4.08 29.18
CA PRO A 106 2.78 4.86 27.95
C PRO A 106 3.73 4.15 27.00
N LEU A 107 4.73 3.45 27.54
CA LEU A 107 5.68 2.69 26.71
C LEU A 107 5.01 1.56 25.93
N LEU A 108 4.04 0.87 26.56
CA LEU A 108 3.25 -0.16 25.88
C LEU A 108 2.43 0.47 24.75
N LEU A 109 1.77 1.59 24.98
CA LEU A 109 0.93 2.26 23.97
C LEU A 109 1.75 2.76 22.78
N ILE A 110 2.93 3.34 23.01
CA ILE A 110 3.88 3.73 21.95
C ILE A 110 4.35 2.49 21.19
N GLY A 111 4.70 1.40 21.88
CA GLY A 111 5.12 0.14 21.26
C GLY A 111 4.02 -0.46 20.38
N VAL A 112 2.77 -0.37 20.81
CA VAL A 112 1.61 -0.84 20.03
C VAL A 112 1.37 0.02 18.79
N ALA A 113 1.52 1.35 18.90
CA ALA A 113 1.45 2.23 17.74
C ALA A 113 2.56 1.92 16.73
N LEU A 114 3.80 1.72 17.18
CA LEU A 114 4.91 1.30 16.33
C LEU A 114 4.64 -0.06 15.65
N ALA A 115 4.06 -1.02 16.38
CA ALA A 115 3.67 -2.31 15.80
C ALA A 115 2.59 -2.12 14.72
N GLY A 116 1.60 -1.26 14.93
CA GLY A 116 0.61 -0.89 13.92
C GLY A 116 1.26 -0.29 12.67
N THR A 117 2.20 0.64 12.85
CA THR A 117 2.97 1.22 11.75
C THR A 117 3.79 0.17 10.99
N LEU A 118 4.39 -0.79 11.69
CA LEU A 118 5.13 -1.87 11.05
C LEU A 118 4.22 -2.76 10.19
N THR A 119 3.00 -3.05 10.66
CA THR A 119 2.02 -3.79 9.84
C THR A 119 1.60 -3.02 8.59
N HIS A 120 1.45 -1.70 8.67
CA HIS A 120 1.18 -0.85 7.52
C HIS A 120 2.30 -0.97 6.48
N VAL A 121 3.54 -0.66 6.88
CA VAL A 121 4.73 -0.76 6.01
C VAL A 121 4.87 -2.16 5.40
N LEU A 122 4.56 -3.22 6.17
CA LEU A 122 4.61 -4.60 5.68
C LEU A 122 3.56 -4.89 4.61
N LEU A 123 2.33 -4.43 4.78
CA LEU A 123 1.26 -4.61 3.78
C LEU A 123 1.58 -3.84 2.49
N ASP A 124 2.09 -2.62 2.59
CA ASP A 124 2.50 -1.83 1.43
C ASP A 124 3.69 -2.44 0.69
N TYR A 125 4.59 -3.10 1.42
CA TYR A 125 5.67 -3.85 0.80
C TYR A 125 5.18 -5.02 -0.05
N LEU A 126 4.00 -5.59 0.23
CA LEU A 126 3.39 -6.62 -0.62
C LEU A 126 2.84 -6.04 -1.92
N ALA A 127 2.50 -4.76 -1.94
CA ALA A 127 1.81 -4.10 -3.03
C ALA A 127 2.78 -3.36 -3.97
N TYR A 128 2.43 -3.30 -5.28
CA TYR A 128 3.09 -2.42 -6.25
C TYR A 128 2.45 -1.04 -6.20
N PRO A 129 3.20 0.06 -6.25
CA PRO A 129 4.61 0.20 -6.68
C PRO A 129 5.64 0.00 -5.57
N GLY A 130 5.24 -0.30 -4.32
CA GLY A 130 6.14 -0.42 -3.19
C GLY A 130 6.50 0.90 -2.52
N ILE A 131 7.36 0.83 -1.52
CA ILE A 131 7.69 1.92 -0.61
C ILE A 131 9.19 2.14 -0.49
N PRO A 132 9.65 3.39 -0.23
CA PRO A 132 11.07 3.72 -0.11
C PRO A 132 11.58 3.39 1.31
N LEU A 133 11.72 2.09 1.63
CA LEU A 133 12.03 1.60 2.98
C LEU A 133 13.20 2.32 3.66
N PHE A 134 14.24 2.66 2.90
CA PHE A 134 15.49 3.21 3.44
C PHE A 134 15.67 4.71 3.16
N TYR A 135 14.59 5.43 2.84
CA TYR A 135 14.67 6.88 2.75
C TYR A 135 15.01 7.51 4.11
N PRO A 136 15.90 8.53 4.21
CA PRO A 136 16.47 9.35 3.14
C PRO A 136 17.78 8.82 2.51
N PHE A 137 18.27 7.67 2.91
CA PHE A 137 19.55 7.13 2.41
C PHE A 137 19.41 6.54 0.99
N SER A 138 18.20 6.11 0.61
CA SER A 138 17.89 5.58 -0.70
C SER A 138 16.44 5.88 -1.05
N ASP A 139 16.22 6.36 -2.28
CA ASP A 139 14.88 6.58 -2.88
C ASP A 139 14.34 5.33 -3.56
N HIS A 140 15.10 4.23 -3.54
CA HIS A 140 14.68 2.97 -4.15
C HIS A 140 13.41 2.43 -3.48
N LYS A 141 12.40 2.12 -4.30
CA LYS A 141 11.16 1.49 -3.83
C LYS A 141 11.30 -0.02 -3.78
N TYR A 142 10.97 -0.57 -2.63
CA TYR A 142 11.02 -2.01 -2.36
C TYR A 142 9.61 -2.58 -2.36
N THR A 143 9.40 -3.70 -3.05
CA THR A 143 8.10 -4.37 -3.11
C THR A 143 8.23 -5.84 -3.48
N LEU A 144 7.34 -6.67 -2.93
CA LEU A 144 7.09 -8.00 -3.47
C LEU A 144 6.19 -7.95 -4.71
N GLY A 145 5.38 -6.90 -4.88
CA GLY A 145 4.53 -6.66 -6.05
C GLY A 145 3.59 -7.83 -6.35
N ILE A 146 3.01 -8.45 -5.31
CA ILE A 146 2.06 -9.56 -5.47
C ILE A 146 0.67 -9.08 -5.87
N MET A 147 0.35 -7.83 -5.56
CA MET A 147 -0.91 -7.16 -5.90
C MET A 147 -0.67 -5.70 -6.25
N ALA A 148 -1.64 -5.06 -6.90
CA ALA A 148 -1.64 -3.61 -7.02
C ALA A 148 -1.96 -2.96 -5.66
N GLY A 149 -1.34 -1.85 -5.35
CA GLY A 149 -1.75 -1.01 -4.23
C GLY A 149 -2.53 0.20 -4.73
N PRO A 150 -3.68 0.51 -4.13
CA PRO A 150 -4.43 -0.28 -3.16
C PRO A 150 -5.09 -1.52 -3.79
N SER A 151 -5.21 -2.60 -3.01
CA SER A 151 -5.84 -3.83 -3.49
C SER A 151 -7.35 -3.74 -3.41
N MET A 152 -8.03 -3.69 -4.56
CA MET A 152 -9.50 -3.64 -4.63
C MET A 152 -10.17 -4.78 -3.84
N PHE A 153 -9.58 -5.97 -3.83
CA PHE A 153 -10.17 -7.14 -3.15
C PHE A 153 -10.02 -7.06 -1.63
N LEU A 154 -8.87 -6.61 -1.14
CA LEU A 154 -8.67 -6.39 0.31
C LEU A 154 -9.55 -5.25 0.80
N THR A 155 -9.67 -4.19 0.03
CA THR A 155 -10.57 -3.07 0.27
C THR A 155 -12.02 -3.52 0.37
N LEU A 156 -12.53 -4.27 -0.62
CA LEU A 156 -13.90 -4.79 -0.61
C LEU A 156 -14.14 -5.75 0.55
N ALA A 157 -13.17 -6.61 0.88
CA ALA A 157 -13.24 -7.49 2.04
C ALA A 157 -13.35 -6.69 3.34
N SER A 158 -12.55 -5.62 3.47
CA SER A 158 -12.54 -4.74 4.65
C SER A 158 -13.86 -3.96 4.79
N VAL A 159 -14.36 -3.38 3.71
CA VAL A 159 -15.66 -2.70 3.70
C VAL A 159 -16.79 -3.68 4.01
N GLY A 160 -16.80 -4.86 3.37
CA GLY A 160 -17.81 -5.88 3.60
C GLY A 160 -17.80 -6.37 5.06
N TYR A 161 -16.62 -6.62 5.63
CA TYR A 161 -16.51 -7.01 7.03
C TYR A 161 -17.00 -5.92 7.98
N LEU A 162 -16.65 -4.64 7.71
CA LEU A 162 -17.14 -3.51 8.48
C LEU A 162 -18.68 -3.43 8.44
N VAL A 163 -19.27 -3.60 7.26
CA VAL A 163 -20.75 -3.63 7.10
C VAL A 163 -21.35 -4.76 7.92
N PHE A 164 -20.75 -5.95 7.90
CA PHE A 164 -21.23 -7.10 8.69
C PHE A 164 -21.11 -6.84 10.19
N MET A 165 -20.05 -6.18 10.65
CA MET A 165 -19.93 -5.77 12.05
C MET A 165 -21.02 -4.75 12.45
N VAL A 166 -21.26 -3.73 11.62
CA VAL A 166 -22.27 -2.69 11.90
C VAL A 166 -23.68 -3.26 11.89
N THR A 167 -23.96 -4.26 11.03
CA THR A 167 -25.27 -4.93 10.97
C THR A 167 -25.42 -6.06 11.99
N GLY A 168 -24.41 -6.29 12.83
CA GLY A 168 -24.45 -7.33 13.86
C GLY A 168 -24.28 -8.77 13.34
N GLN A 169 -23.91 -8.93 12.08
CA GLN A 169 -23.67 -10.26 11.45
C GLN A 169 -22.25 -10.77 11.64
N ALA A 170 -21.33 -9.91 12.02
CA ALA A 170 -19.96 -10.26 12.38
C ALA A 170 -19.57 -9.61 13.72
N SER A 171 -18.63 -10.21 14.42
CA SER A 171 -18.08 -9.68 15.66
C SER A 171 -16.57 -9.52 15.56
N ILE A 172 -16.06 -8.48 16.19
CA ILE A 172 -14.62 -8.30 16.36
C ILE A 172 -13.99 -9.45 17.19
N ASN A 173 -14.76 -10.08 18.04
CA ASN A 173 -14.32 -11.20 18.87
C ASN A 173 -14.26 -12.54 18.08
N ASP A 174 -14.83 -12.58 16.86
CA ASP A 174 -14.75 -13.74 15.96
C ASP A 174 -14.38 -13.27 14.53
N PRO A 175 -13.13 -12.86 14.31
CA PRO A 175 -12.70 -12.27 13.05
C PRO A 175 -12.28 -13.30 11.98
N TRP A 176 -12.53 -14.59 12.20
CA TRP A 176 -12.04 -15.66 11.31
C TRP A 176 -12.46 -15.50 9.86
N LEU A 177 -13.68 -15.02 9.62
CA LEU A 177 -14.15 -14.78 8.25
C LEU A 177 -13.24 -13.76 7.53
N TYR A 178 -12.92 -12.65 8.18
CA TYR A 178 -12.03 -11.63 7.63
C TYR A 178 -10.63 -12.17 7.37
N VAL A 179 -10.08 -12.90 8.35
CA VAL A 179 -8.73 -13.50 8.24
C VAL A 179 -8.64 -14.48 7.10
N ILE A 180 -9.65 -15.37 6.95
CA ILE A 180 -9.69 -16.36 5.87
C ILE A 180 -9.74 -15.66 4.50
N ILE A 181 -10.63 -14.66 4.33
CA ILE A 181 -10.74 -13.92 3.08
C ILE A 181 -9.42 -13.20 2.78
N PHE A 182 -8.84 -12.53 3.77
CA PHE A 182 -7.57 -11.83 3.63
C PHE A 182 -6.44 -12.77 3.21
N ALA A 183 -6.32 -13.92 3.88
CA ALA A 183 -5.33 -14.94 3.57
C ALA A 183 -5.52 -15.52 2.16
N ILE A 184 -6.76 -15.77 1.74
CA ILE A 184 -7.06 -16.26 0.37
C ILE A 184 -6.64 -15.23 -0.67
N VAL A 185 -6.93 -13.93 -0.47
CA VAL A 185 -6.54 -12.87 -1.41
C VAL A 185 -5.01 -12.80 -1.54
N ILE A 186 -4.28 -12.82 -0.43
CA ILE A 186 -2.81 -12.83 -0.43
C ILE A 186 -2.27 -14.08 -1.14
N LEU A 187 -2.79 -15.26 -0.81
CA LEU A 187 -2.34 -16.51 -1.38
C LEU A 187 -2.58 -16.56 -2.90
N VAL A 188 -3.80 -16.23 -3.34
CA VAL A 188 -4.14 -16.22 -4.76
C VAL A 188 -3.27 -15.21 -5.52
N SER A 189 -3.12 -13.98 -4.99
CA SER A 189 -2.28 -12.95 -5.61
C SER A 189 -0.81 -13.42 -5.72
N SER A 190 -0.29 -14.09 -4.69
CA SER A 190 1.06 -14.64 -4.69
C SER A 190 1.24 -15.73 -5.74
N VAL A 191 0.31 -16.67 -5.82
CA VAL A 191 0.32 -17.77 -6.83
C VAL A 191 0.26 -17.19 -8.24
N LEU A 192 -0.64 -16.23 -8.49
CA LEU A 192 -0.76 -15.57 -9.79
C LEU A 192 0.51 -14.81 -10.16
N LYS A 193 1.16 -14.12 -9.20
CA LYS A 193 2.45 -13.46 -9.43
C LYS A 193 3.53 -14.45 -9.84
N VAL A 194 3.66 -15.57 -9.13
CA VAL A 194 4.63 -16.62 -9.46
C VAL A 194 4.35 -17.20 -10.85
N TYR A 195 3.09 -17.52 -11.14
CA TYR A 195 2.68 -18.04 -12.43
C TYR A 195 3.03 -17.08 -13.60
N VAL A 196 2.62 -15.80 -13.49
CA VAL A 196 2.89 -14.81 -14.54
C VAL A 196 4.41 -14.63 -14.72
N ARG A 197 5.16 -14.54 -13.64
CA ARG A 197 6.63 -14.39 -13.70
C ARG A 197 7.34 -15.61 -14.29
N SER A 198 6.79 -16.80 -14.14
CA SER A 198 7.36 -18.03 -14.72
C SER A 198 6.99 -18.21 -16.20
N THR A 199 5.88 -17.60 -16.66
CA THR A 199 5.33 -17.82 -18.00
C THR A 199 5.70 -16.70 -18.96
N ILE A 200 5.89 -15.48 -18.45
CA ILE A 200 6.06 -14.27 -19.28
C ILE A 200 7.46 -13.69 -19.04
N ASP A 201 8.16 -13.46 -20.16
CA ASP A 201 9.43 -12.77 -20.17
C ASP A 201 9.21 -11.25 -20.09
N GLY A 202 9.83 -10.62 -19.09
CA GLY A 202 9.72 -9.19 -18.81
C GLY A 202 9.29 -8.89 -17.38
N MET A 203 9.19 -7.59 -17.08
CA MET A 203 8.70 -7.10 -15.80
C MET A 203 7.17 -7.16 -15.78
N ALA A 204 6.62 -7.94 -14.85
CA ALA A 204 5.18 -8.09 -14.68
C ALA A 204 4.67 -7.26 -13.50
N ILE A 205 3.83 -6.27 -13.79
CA ILE A 205 3.20 -5.37 -12.81
C ILE A 205 1.74 -5.79 -12.64
N PRO A 206 1.29 -6.12 -11.44
CA PRO A 206 -0.09 -6.51 -11.21
C PRO A 206 -1.05 -5.34 -11.44
N GLY A 207 -2.16 -5.59 -12.12
CA GLY A 207 -3.27 -4.65 -12.23
C GLY A 207 -4.21 -4.72 -11.03
N MET A 208 -5.15 -3.78 -10.93
CA MET A 208 -6.18 -3.77 -9.88
C MET A 208 -7.02 -5.06 -9.86
N ILE A 209 -7.25 -5.66 -11.03
CA ILE A 209 -7.85 -6.99 -11.16
C ILE A 209 -6.69 -8.00 -11.23
N PRO A 210 -6.59 -8.98 -10.31
CA PRO A 210 -5.46 -9.92 -10.24
C PRO A 210 -5.20 -10.74 -11.51
N LEU A 211 -6.20 -10.83 -12.40
CA LEU A 211 -6.08 -11.53 -13.68
C LEU A 211 -5.46 -10.66 -14.79
N ASN A 212 -5.27 -9.37 -14.53
CA ASN A 212 -4.75 -8.42 -15.51
C ASN A 212 -3.39 -7.87 -15.06
N TRP A 213 -2.45 -7.83 -16.00
CA TRP A 213 -1.06 -7.47 -15.75
C TRP A 213 -0.59 -6.47 -16.79
N LEU A 214 0.26 -5.53 -16.39
CA LEU A 214 1.03 -4.71 -17.31
C LEU A 214 2.42 -5.34 -17.44
N ILE A 215 2.81 -5.69 -18.65
CA ILE A 215 4.10 -6.29 -18.92
C ILE A 215 4.99 -5.27 -19.62
N ILE A 216 6.20 -5.11 -19.09
CA ILE A 216 7.24 -4.28 -19.68
C ILE A 216 8.39 -5.20 -20.07
N LYS A 217 8.59 -5.37 -21.38
CA LYS A 217 9.68 -6.17 -21.93
C LYS A 217 10.68 -5.28 -22.64
N GLU A 218 11.88 -5.26 -22.12
CA GLU A 218 12.98 -4.52 -22.70
C GLU A 218 13.76 -5.41 -23.68
N THR A 219 14.00 -4.90 -24.88
CA THR A 219 14.88 -5.50 -25.88
C THR A 219 16.07 -4.57 -26.13
N THR A 220 17.01 -4.99 -27.01
CA THR A 220 18.19 -4.18 -27.35
C THR A 220 17.81 -2.80 -27.87
N ASP A 221 16.79 -2.71 -28.74
CA ASP A 221 16.45 -1.51 -29.50
C ASP A 221 15.10 -0.89 -29.13
N SER A 222 14.29 -1.58 -28.32
CA SER A 222 12.94 -1.14 -27.98
C SER A 222 12.49 -1.56 -26.60
N VAL A 223 11.45 -0.89 -26.10
CA VAL A 223 10.70 -1.26 -24.90
C VAL A 223 9.27 -1.57 -25.33
N LEU A 224 8.85 -2.80 -25.14
CA LEU A 224 7.49 -3.25 -25.40
C LEU A 224 6.67 -3.18 -24.10
N VAL A 225 5.59 -2.41 -24.13
CA VAL A 225 4.65 -2.28 -22.99
C VAL A 225 3.29 -2.80 -23.45
N TYR A 226 2.76 -3.82 -22.79
CA TYR A 226 1.47 -4.37 -23.16
C TYR A 226 0.67 -4.86 -21.96
N ASN A 227 -0.65 -4.82 -22.09
CA ASN A 227 -1.57 -5.42 -21.14
C ASN A 227 -1.71 -6.92 -21.43
N TYR A 228 -1.61 -7.71 -20.40
CA TYR A 228 -1.78 -9.15 -20.43
C TYR A 228 -2.90 -9.57 -19.48
N SER A 229 -3.79 -10.43 -19.99
CA SER A 229 -4.85 -11.03 -19.18
C SER A 229 -4.64 -12.54 -19.13
N LEU A 230 -4.70 -13.12 -17.93
CA LEU A 230 -4.60 -14.57 -17.76
C LEU A 230 -5.68 -15.35 -18.51
N LEU A 231 -6.83 -14.71 -18.79
CA LEU A 231 -7.95 -15.34 -19.51
C LEU A 231 -7.91 -15.11 -21.02
N LYS A 232 -7.36 -13.97 -21.48
CA LYS A 232 -7.44 -13.52 -22.86
C LYS A 232 -6.08 -13.44 -23.56
N GLY A 233 -4.98 -13.63 -22.81
CA GLY A 233 -3.63 -13.45 -23.32
C GLY A 233 -3.24 -11.98 -23.51
N VAL A 234 -2.40 -11.69 -24.50
CA VAL A 234 -1.99 -10.31 -24.82
C VAL A 234 -3.17 -9.52 -25.37
N LEU A 235 -3.46 -8.38 -24.77
CA LEU A 235 -4.60 -7.53 -25.14
C LEU A 235 -4.17 -6.40 -26.07
N LYS A 236 -3.47 -5.41 -25.55
CA LYS A 236 -3.05 -4.21 -26.28
C LYS A 236 -1.64 -3.84 -25.85
N GLY A 237 -0.78 -3.52 -26.81
CA GLY A 237 0.58 -3.13 -26.52
C GLY A 237 1.03 -1.94 -27.37
N VAL A 238 2.08 -1.29 -26.91
CA VAL A 238 2.78 -0.19 -27.59
C VAL A 238 4.27 -0.51 -27.54
N THR A 239 4.95 -0.29 -28.66
CA THR A 239 6.40 -0.41 -28.75
C THR A 239 7.02 0.97 -28.77
N TYR A 240 7.98 1.21 -27.90
CA TYR A 240 8.78 2.43 -27.86
C TYR A 240 10.20 2.12 -28.34
N GLU A 241 10.66 2.80 -29.38
CA GLU A 241 12.05 2.66 -29.83
C GLU A 241 13.00 3.39 -28.85
N LYS A 242 14.13 2.76 -28.56
CA LYS A 242 15.17 3.39 -27.76
C LYS A 242 15.91 4.45 -28.60
N VAL A 243 16.03 5.66 -28.12
CA VAL A 243 16.88 6.66 -28.74
C VAL A 243 18.33 6.21 -28.62
N LYS A 244 19.04 6.14 -29.75
CA LYS A 244 20.47 5.76 -29.77
C LYS A 244 21.26 6.67 -28.81
N GLY A 245 21.90 6.08 -27.80
CA GLY A 245 22.67 6.79 -26.78
C GLY A 245 21.99 6.97 -25.42
N SER A 246 20.72 6.68 -25.28
CA SER A 246 20.07 6.62 -23.98
C SER A 246 20.28 5.25 -23.33
N LYS A 247 21.14 5.20 -22.31
CA LYS A 247 21.09 4.08 -21.35
C LYS A 247 19.83 4.30 -20.52
N ILE A 248 18.82 3.45 -20.67
CA ILE A 248 17.74 3.42 -19.68
C ILE A 248 18.39 2.98 -18.36
N PRO A 249 18.33 3.80 -17.31
CA PRO A 249 18.91 3.41 -16.03
C PRO A 249 18.31 2.07 -15.59
N GLY A 250 19.13 1.13 -15.16
CA GLY A 250 18.71 -0.21 -14.72
C GLY A 250 17.72 -0.23 -13.55
N ASN A 251 17.26 0.92 -13.11
CA ASN A 251 16.33 1.18 -12.01
C ASN A 251 14.87 1.40 -12.45
N LEU A 252 14.50 1.05 -13.69
CA LEU A 252 13.09 1.09 -14.13
C LEU A 252 12.18 0.19 -13.27
N CYS A 253 12.75 -0.72 -12.50
CA CYS A 253 12.03 -1.50 -11.50
C CYS A 253 11.60 -0.68 -10.26
N ALA A 254 12.08 0.56 -10.09
CA ALA A 254 11.94 1.29 -8.85
C ALA A 254 11.37 2.70 -8.96
N SER A 255 11.26 3.30 -10.15
CA SER A 255 10.71 4.66 -10.29
C SER A 255 9.96 4.82 -11.61
N PRO A 256 8.77 5.43 -11.64
CA PRO A 256 8.21 5.94 -12.88
C PRO A 256 9.09 7.10 -13.34
N ASN A 257 10.02 6.83 -14.28
CA ASN A 257 10.88 7.86 -14.82
C ASN A 257 10.03 8.93 -15.52
N PRO A 258 10.08 10.22 -15.09
CA PRO A 258 9.29 11.28 -15.68
C PRO A 258 9.65 11.55 -17.15
N GLU A 259 10.79 11.09 -17.66
CA GLU A 259 11.18 11.26 -19.05
C GLU A 259 10.38 10.37 -20.03
N LEU A 260 9.77 9.28 -19.57
CA LEU A 260 8.82 8.50 -20.39
C LEU A 260 7.48 9.21 -20.60
N ARG A 261 7.27 10.40 -20.02
CA ARG A 261 6.07 11.23 -20.21
C ARG A 261 6.14 12.17 -21.42
N ARG A 262 7.26 12.24 -22.14
CA ARG A 262 7.47 13.14 -23.29
C ARG A 262 7.68 12.37 -24.59
N GLY A 263 6.79 11.46 -24.87
CA GLY A 263 6.67 10.80 -26.15
C GLY A 263 5.24 10.77 -26.65
#